data_5a361810a53276afce3b62e230f195d5
#
_entry.id   5a361810a53276afce3b62e230f195d5
#
_cell.length_a   1.000
_cell.length_b   1.000
_cell.length_c   1.000
_cell.angle_alpha   90.00
_cell.angle_beta   90.00
_cell.angle_gamma   90.00
#
_symmetry.space_group_name_H-M   'P 1'
#
loop_
_entity.id
_entity.type
_entity.pdbx_description
1 polymer ?
#
loop_
_entity_poly.entity_id
_entity_poly.type
_entity_poly.pdbx_seq_one_letter_code
_entity_poly.pdbx_strand_id
1 'polypeptide(L)'
;MLNDQQPLLDAAVEAEPAAAAAVAPCPITDEFLPPNLKKHVDPKAPVPLRMMAAKSLVPLSPSDMVGALFMLTFDPEGAIRETSAKTAAALPDRILSAALRDEGIQGPVLGWLLALHWQKDQYAEMLVLNATTPDAAVAQIAAQASVRLAEIIGGNQLRILRHEEILR
;
A
#
# COMPACT_ATOMS: atom_id res chain seq x y z
N MET A 1 14.21 -40.94 -54.86
CA MET A 1 15.58 -40.43 -54.59
C MET A 1 15.43 -38.98 -54.21
N LEU A 2 16.16 -38.62 -53.19
CA LEU A 2 16.35 -37.29 -52.62
C LEU A 2 15.28 -36.80 -51.65
N ASN A 3 15.63 -37.06 -50.55
CA ASN A 3 15.44 -36.64 -49.19
C ASN A 3 15.83 -35.14 -49.04
N ASP A 4 14.88 -34.33 -48.66
CA ASP A 4 15.19 -32.99 -48.13
C ASP A 4 14.63 -32.84 -46.74
N GLN A 5 15.51 -33.09 -45.80
CA GLN A 5 15.36 -32.78 -44.40
C GLN A 5 15.50 -31.27 -44.21
N GLN A 6 14.41 -30.64 -43.85
CA GLN A 6 14.42 -29.27 -43.37
C GLN A 6 14.69 -29.28 -41.87
N PRO A 7 15.73 -28.60 -41.37
CA PRO A 7 15.93 -28.41 -39.94
C PRO A 7 14.96 -27.34 -39.44
N LEU A 8 14.14 -27.74 -38.51
CA LEU A 8 13.36 -26.86 -37.68
C LEU A 8 14.30 -25.97 -36.87
N LEU A 9 14.42 -24.71 -37.27
CA LEU A 9 15.02 -23.69 -36.46
C LEU A 9 14.05 -23.35 -35.32
N ASP A 10 14.37 -23.82 -34.13
CA ASP A 10 13.86 -23.34 -32.86
C ASP A 10 14.13 -21.83 -32.78
N ALA A 11 13.13 -21.04 -33.08
CA ALA A 11 13.08 -19.65 -32.66
C ALA A 11 12.63 -19.66 -31.19
N ALA A 12 13.62 -19.82 -30.33
CA ALA A 12 13.44 -19.40 -28.92
C ALA A 12 13.18 -17.90 -28.95
N VAL A 13 11.90 -17.54 -28.82
CA VAL A 13 11.51 -16.17 -28.51
C VAL A 13 11.95 -15.94 -27.07
N GLU A 14 13.16 -15.40 -26.93
CA GLU A 14 13.56 -14.75 -25.69
C GLU A 14 12.57 -13.62 -25.46
N ALA A 15 11.64 -13.87 -24.57
CA ALA A 15 10.82 -12.81 -24.02
C ALA A 15 11.77 -11.87 -23.27
N GLU A 16 12.08 -10.75 -23.87
CA GLU A 16 12.74 -9.64 -23.18
C GLU A 16 11.96 -9.36 -21.90
N PRO A 17 12.64 -9.28 -20.73
CA PRO A 17 11.97 -8.87 -19.53
C PRO A 17 11.42 -7.46 -19.75
N ALA A 18 10.08 -7.36 -19.73
CA ALA A 18 9.40 -6.08 -19.83
C ALA A 18 10.10 -5.09 -18.89
N ALA A 19 10.60 -4.00 -19.48
CA ALA A 19 11.34 -2.96 -18.79
C ALA A 19 10.64 -2.64 -17.47
N ALA A 20 11.30 -2.91 -16.35
CA ALA A 20 10.79 -2.62 -15.03
C ALA A 20 10.53 -1.12 -14.97
N ALA A 21 9.27 -0.72 -15.07
CA ALA A 21 8.86 0.65 -14.86
C ALA A 21 9.48 1.09 -13.53
N ALA A 22 10.26 2.17 -13.54
CA ALA A 22 10.96 2.65 -12.37
C ALA A 22 9.96 2.83 -11.23
N VAL A 23 10.03 1.97 -10.22
CA VAL A 23 9.15 2.05 -9.06
C VAL A 23 9.53 3.31 -8.29
N ALA A 24 8.55 4.16 -7.98
CA ALA A 24 8.79 5.35 -7.18
C ALA A 24 9.42 4.96 -5.83
N PRO A 25 10.30 5.80 -5.26
CA PRO A 25 10.90 5.53 -3.97
C PRO A 25 9.81 5.50 -2.88
N CYS A 26 9.94 4.55 -1.95
CA CYS A 26 9.04 4.48 -0.80
C CYS A 26 9.19 5.76 0.07
N PRO A 27 8.09 6.43 0.42
CA PRO A 27 8.15 7.68 1.18
C PRO A 27 8.40 7.49 2.69
N ILE A 28 8.49 6.26 3.17
CA ILE A 28 8.79 5.93 4.56
C ILE A 28 10.01 5.02 4.66
N THR A 29 10.62 5.00 5.85
CA THR A 29 11.75 4.12 6.17
C THR A 29 11.30 2.96 7.05
N ASP A 30 12.15 1.93 7.17
CA ASP A 30 11.89 0.73 7.98
C ASP A 30 12.23 0.90 9.48
N GLU A 31 12.43 2.14 9.93
CA GLU A 31 12.85 2.44 11.31
C GLU A 31 11.80 2.03 12.36
N PHE A 32 10.52 2.00 11.99
CA PHE A 32 9.44 1.54 12.87
C PHE A 32 9.46 0.03 13.11
N LEU A 33 10.17 -0.74 12.26
CA LEU A 33 10.23 -2.20 12.40
C LEU A 33 11.33 -2.64 13.38
N PRO A 34 11.07 -3.69 14.17
CA PRO A 34 12.11 -4.37 14.93
C PRO A 34 13.25 -4.85 14.02
N PRO A 35 14.52 -4.77 14.46
CA PRO A 35 15.68 -5.06 13.61
C PRO A 35 15.66 -6.44 12.94
N ASN A 36 15.13 -7.45 13.63
CA ASN A 36 15.00 -8.81 13.12
C ASN A 36 13.93 -8.94 12.02
N LEU A 37 13.03 -7.98 11.88
CA LEU A 37 11.95 -7.98 10.91
C LEU A 37 12.22 -7.10 9.68
N LYS A 38 13.19 -6.19 9.75
CA LYS A 38 13.57 -5.30 8.62
C LYS A 38 13.91 -6.07 7.34
N LYS A 39 14.52 -7.25 7.45
CA LYS A 39 14.80 -8.13 6.31
C LYS A 39 13.57 -8.55 5.48
N HIS A 40 12.38 -8.42 6.04
CA HIS A 40 11.14 -8.77 5.34
C HIS A 40 10.60 -7.65 4.43
N VAL A 41 11.17 -6.46 4.54
CA VAL A 41 10.84 -5.29 3.70
C VAL A 41 12.04 -4.74 2.93
N ASP A 42 13.25 -5.27 3.19
CA ASP A 42 14.46 -4.87 2.48
C ASP A 42 14.41 -5.38 1.02
N PRO A 43 14.46 -4.50 0.01
CA PRO A 43 14.44 -4.89 -1.40
C PRO A 43 15.58 -5.84 -1.81
N LYS A 44 16.67 -5.87 -1.04
CA LYS A 44 17.83 -6.74 -1.27
C LYS A 44 17.67 -8.13 -0.65
N ALA A 45 16.70 -8.31 0.24
CA ALA A 45 16.44 -9.60 0.86
C ALA A 45 15.83 -10.60 -0.13
N PRO A 46 15.98 -11.91 0.12
CA PRO A 46 15.38 -12.95 -0.73
C PRO A 46 13.87 -12.76 -0.93
N VAL A 47 13.40 -12.91 -2.17
CA VAL A 47 11.97 -12.80 -2.54
C VAL A 47 11.05 -13.60 -1.62
N PRO A 48 11.35 -14.86 -1.23
CA PRO A 48 10.48 -15.61 -0.33
C PRO A 48 10.24 -14.95 1.03
N LEU A 49 11.24 -14.27 1.61
CA LEU A 49 11.08 -13.57 2.89
C LEU A 49 10.14 -12.36 2.75
N ARG A 50 10.31 -11.58 1.70
CA ARG A 50 9.46 -10.42 1.40
C ARG A 50 8.03 -10.85 1.07
N MET A 51 7.87 -11.94 0.33
CA MET A 51 6.57 -12.53 0.03
C MET A 51 5.83 -13.02 1.28
N MET A 52 6.54 -13.53 2.30
CA MET A 52 5.91 -13.88 3.59
C MET A 52 5.30 -12.65 4.27
N ALA A 53 6.00 -11.52 4.27
CA ALA A 53 5.46 -10.28 4.82
C ALA A 53 4.28 -9.75 3.99
N ALA A 54 4.39 -9.78 2.65
CA ALA A 54 3.29 -9.40 1.75
C ALA A 54 2.02 -10.22 1.95
N LYS A 55 2.13 -11.46 2.43
CA LYS A 55 1.01 -12.35 2.80
C LYS A 55 0.60 -12.25 4.26
N SER A 56 1.15 -11.32 5.03
CA SER A 56 0.93 -11.19 6.49
C SER A 56 1.23 -12.47 7.29
N LEU A 57 2.21 -13.26 6.86
CA LEU A 57 2.63 -14.48 7.55
C LEU A 57 3.75 -14.25 8.59
N VAL A 58 4.23 -13.02 8.68
CA VAL A 58 5.23 -12.61 9.67
C VAL A 58 4.50 -12.11 10.92
N PRO A 59 4.93 -12.49 12.13
CA PRO A 59 4.30 -12.03 13.37
C PRO A 59 4.68 -10.57 13.65
N LEU A 60 3.91 -9.66 13.12
CA LEU A 60 4.03 -8.20 13.27
C LEU A 60 2.89 -7.68 14.16
N SER A 61 3.13 -6.55 14.84
CA SER A 61 2.03 -5.78 15.41
C SER A 61 1.09 -5.29 14.31
N PRO A 62 -0.18 -4.98 14.59
CA PRO A 62 -1.10 -4.44 13.59
C PRO A 62 -0.58 -3.19 12.87
N SER A 63 0.04 -2.26 13.58
CA SER A 63 0.64 -1.05 13.02
C SER A 63 1.87 -1.34 12.16
N ASP A 64 2.78 -2.22 12.64
CA ASP A 64 3.94 -2.64 11.86
C ASP A 64 3.52 -3.38 10.58
N MET A 65 2.46 -4.19 10.68
CA MET A 65 1.93 -4.93 9.53
C MET A 65 1.45 -4.00 8.42
N VAL A 66 0.67 -2.97 8.74
CA VAL A 66 0.20 -2.03 7.71
C VAL A 66 1.35 -1.21 7.13
N GLY A 67 2.33 -0.82 7.96
CA GLY A 67 3.55 -0.15 7.52
C GLY A 67 4.39 -1.03 6.58
N ALA A 68 4.60 -2.29 6.93
CA ALA A 68 5.33 -3.26 6.10
C ALA A 68 4.61 -3.53 4.78
N LEU A 69 3.30 -3.73 4.80
CA LEU A 69 2.50 -3.89 3.58
C LEU A 69 2.60 -2.65 2.68
N PHE A 70 2.54 -1.45 3.25
CA PHE A 70 2.73 -0.22 2.48
C PHE A 70 4.11 -0.17 1.83
N MET A 71 5.20 -0.43 2.56
CA MET A 71 6.55 -0.47 2.00
C MET A 71 6.67 -1.47 0.84
N LEU A 72 6.07 -2.63 0.98
CA LEU A 72 6.10 -3.69 -0.04
C LEU A 72 5.29 -3.35 -1.31
N THR A 73 4.43 -2.32 -1.29
CA THR A 73 3.83 -1.79 -2.52
C THR A 73 4.85 -1.06 -3.42
N PHE A 74 6.03 -0.74 -2.89
CA PHE A 74 7.16 -0.16 -3.60
C PHE A 74 8.27 -1.17 -3.88
N ASP A 75 8.02 -2.46 -3.68
CA ASP A 75 9.00 -3.53 -3.92
C ASP A 75 9.37 -3.60 -5.41
N PRO A 76 10.65 -3.87 -5.77
CA PRO A 76 11.05 -4.06 -7.17
C PRO A 76 10.30 -5.21 -7.84
N GLU A 77 9.90 -6.25 -7.08
CA GLU A 77 9.18 -7.42 -7.59
C GLU A 77 7.68 -7.17 -7.70
N GLY A 78 7.12 -7.22 -8.93
CA GLY A 78 5.70 -6.94 -9.19
C GLY A 78 4.74 -7.84 -8.42
N ALA A 79 5.06 -9.13 -8.32
CA ALA A 79 4.24 -10.10 -7.57
C ALA A 79 4.14 -9.75 -6.07
N ILE A 80 5.18 -9.17 -5.48
CA ILE A 80 5.19 -8.72 -4.08
C ILE A 80 4.30 -7.49 -3.95
N ARG A 81 4.43 -6.49 -4.85
CA ARG A 81 3.57 -5.28 -4.85
C ARG A 81 2.09 -5.64 -4.90
N GLU A 82 1.70 -6.50 -5.84
CA GLU A 82 0.31 -6.92 -6.00
C GLU A 82 -0.21 -7.70 -4.80
N THR A 83 0.58 -8.65 -4.29
CA THR A 83 0.20 -9.43 -3.12
C THR A 83 0.01 -8.54 -1.91
N SER A 84 0.92 -7.60 -1.68
CA SER A 84 0.84 -6.65 -0.57
C SER A 84 -0.41 -5.78 -0.65
N ALA A 85 -0.71 -5.21 -1.81
CA ALA A 85 -1.91 -4.39 -2.02
C ALA A 85 -3.20 -5.21 -1.80
N LYS A 86 -3.27 -6.44 -2.32
CA LYS A 86 -4.41 -7.35 -2.10
C LYS A 86 -4.58 -7.72 -0.63
N THR A 87 -3.48 -8.03 0.06
CA THR A 87 -3.50 -8.37 1.48
C THR A 87 -4.00 -7.19 2.31
N ALA A 88 -3.51 -5.98 2.04
CA ALA A 88 -3.94 -4.77 2.75
C ALA A 88 -5.43 -4.46 2.55
N ALA A 89 -5.94 -4.60 1.32
CA ALA A 89 -7.37 -4.41 1.03
C ALA A 89 -8.27 -5.44 1.72
N ALA A 90 -7.74 -6.65 1.98
CA ALA A 90 -8.45 -7.76 2.60
C ALA A 90 -8.14 -7.93 4.10
N LEU A 91 -7.47 -6.95 4.73
CA LEU A 91 -7.15 -7.04 6.16
C LEU A 91 -8.42 -7.25 7.00
N PRO A 92 -8.39 -8.19 7.97
CA PRO A 92 -9.49 -8.36 8.91
C PRO A 92 -9.76 -7.08 9.70
N ASP A 93 -11.03 -6.78 9.94
CA ASP A 93 -11.47 -5.57 10.66
C ASP A 93 -10.78 -5.41 12.02
N ARG A 94 -10.54 -6.53 12.72
CA ARG A 94 -9.82 -6.52 13.99
C ARG A 94 -8.39 -5.98 13.86
N ILE A 95 -7.70 -6.38 12.81
CA ILE A 95 -6.30 -5.94 12.56
C ILE A 95 -6.28 -4.48 12.15
N LEU A 96 -7.13 -4.10 11.19
CA LEU A 96 -7.20 -2.73 10.70
C LEU A 96 -7.61 -1.76 11.82
N SER A 97 -8.65 -2.07 12.58
CA SER A 97 -9.08 -1.22 13.72
C SER A 97 -8.00 -1.11 14.79
N ALA A 98 -7.25 -2.17 15.06
CA ALA A 98 -6.16 -2.12 16.03
C ALA A 98 -5.00 -1.26 15.51
N ALA A 99 -4.65 -1.37 14.23
CA ALA A 99 -3.65 -0.53 13.60
C ALA A 99 -4.04 0.96 13.68
N LEU A 100 -5.26 1.31 13.29
CA LEU A 100 -5.73 2.71 13.24
C LEU A 100 -5.84 3.40 14.61
N ARG A 101 -5.74 2.65 15.71
CA ARG A 101 -5.65 3.22 17.07
C ARG A 101 -4.23 3.60 17.47
N ASP A 102 -3.24 3.18 16.69
CA ASP A 102 -1.85 3.51 16.94
C ASP A 102 -1.54 4.90 16.34
N GLU A 103 -1.20 5.85 17.20
CA GLU A 103 -0.87 7.22 16.79
C GLU A 103 0.51 7.31 16.10
N GLY A 104 1.31 6.26 16.17
CA GLY A 104 2.65 6.19 15.57
C GLY A 104 2.65 5.92 14.07
N ILE A 105 1.50 5.63 13.44
CA ILE A 105 1.44 5.36 12.00
C ILE A 105 1.76 6.62 11.20
N GLN A 106 2.66 6.48 10.25
CA GLN A 106 3.11 7.59 9.41
C GLN A 106 2.03 8.04 8.42
N GLY A 107 1.96 9.34 8.14
CA GLY A 107 0.97 9.96 7.27
C GLY A 107 0.80 9.29 5.90
N PRO A 108 1.86 8.96 5.15
CA PRO A 108 1.73 8.27 3.87
C PRO A 108 0.99 6.93 3.96
N VAL A 109 1.19 6.17 5.04
CA VAL A 109 0.48 4.90 5.29
C VAL A 109 -1.00 5.15 5.54
N LEU A 110 -1.34 6.16 6.34
CA LEU A 110 -2.73 6.55 6.61
C LEU A 110 -3.45 7.02 5.34
N GLY A 111 -2.79 7.82 4.50
CA GLY A 111 -3.35 8.24 3.21
C GLY A 111 -3.63 7.07 2.27
N TRP A 112 -2.72 6.11 2.22
CA TRP A 112 -2.89 4.89 1.46
C TRP A 112 -4.04 4.01 1.99
N LEU A 113 -4.13 3.82 3.31
CA LEU A 113 -5.23 3.09 3.93
C LEU A 113 -6.58 3.78 3.68
N LEU A 114 -6.61 5.11 3.68
CA LEU A 114 -7.81 5.88 3.34
C LEU A 114 -8.25 5.57 1.89
N ALA A 115 -7.33 5.58 0.94
CA ALA A 115 -7.63 5.24 -0.45
C ALA A 115 -8.17 3.80 -0.63
N LEU A 116 -7.72 2.85 0.21
CA LEU A 116 -8.18 1.46 0.16
C LEU A 116 -9.54 1.23 0.85
N HIS A 117 -9.84 1.97 1.91
CA HIS A 117 -10.94 1.66 2.82
C HIS A 117 -11.98 2.78 2.98
N TRP A 118 -11.91 3.87 2.21
CA TRP A 118 -12.81 5.01 2.32
C TRP A 118 -14.30 4.67 2.18
N GLN A 119 -14.63 3.57 1.49
CA GLN A 119 -16.02 3.11 1.33
C GLN A 119 -16.61 2.51 2.61
N LYS A 120 -15.78 2.20 3.62
CA LYS A 120 -16.22 1.72 4.92
C LYS A 120 -16.20 2.90 5.89
N ASP A 121 -17.35 3.53 6.14
CA ASP A 121 -17.49 4.75 6.93
C ASP A 121 -16.70 4.71 8.24
N GLN A 122 -16.77 3.61 8.99
CA GLN A 122 -16.06 3.48 10.27
C GLN A 122 -14.53 3.69 10.15
N TYR A 123 -13.89 3.23 9.07
CA TYR A 123 -12.45 3.41 8.87
C TYR A 123 -12.14 4.76 8.25
N ALA A 124 -12.98 5.20 7.32
CA ALA A 124 -12.86 6.51 6.72
C ALA A 124 -12.94 7.62 7.78
N GLU A 125 -13.87 7.53 8.74
CA GLU A 125 -13.98 8.47 9.86
C GLU A 125 -12.70 8.48 10.70
N MET A 126 -12.21 7.31 11.11
CA MET A 126 -10.97 7.21 11.92
C MET A 126 -9.78 7.83 11.19
N LEU A 127 -9.63 7.55 9.89
CA LEU A 127 -8.54 8.05 9.06
C LEU A 127 -8.65 9.55 8.82
N VAL A 128 -9.85 10.08 8.53
CA VAL A 128 -10.08 11.51 8.32
C VAL A 128 -9.87 12.31 9.61
N LEU A 129 -10.26 11.77 10.76
CA LEU A 129 -10.08 12.43 12.06
C LEU A 129 -8.61 12.41 12.53
N ASN A 130 -7.79 11.50 12.03
CA ASN A 130 -6.38 11.47 12.39
C ASN A 130 -5.64 12.66 11.77
N ALA A 131 -5.05 13.51 12.61
CA ALA A 131 -4.37 14.73 12.19
C ALA A 131 -3.14 14.48 11.29
N THR A 132 -2.54 13.28 11.37
CA THR A 132 -1.38 12.88 10.59
C THR A 132 -1.76 12.43 9.16
N THR A 133 -3.03 12.10 8.92
CA THR A 133 -3.51 11.75 7.57
C THR A 133 -3.31 12.93 6.61
N PRO A 134 -2.65 12.75 5.45
CA PRO A 134 -2.39 13.82 4.51
C PRO A 134 -3.69 14.49 4.01
N ASP A 135 -3.71 15.81 4.00
CA ASP A 135 -4.87 16.59 3.54
C ASP A 135 -5.22 16.30 2.07
N ALA A 136 -4.20 16.06 1.23
CA ALA A 136 -4.39 15.65 -0.16
C ALA A 136 -5.13 14.31 -0.30
N ALA A 137 -4.88 13.35 0.59
CA ALA A 137 -5.61 12.08 0.58
C ALA A 137 -7.08 12.25 0.96
N VAL A 138 -7.37 13.15 1.91
CA VAL A 138 -8.75 13.50 2.28
C VAL A 138 -9.45 14.21 1.13
N ALA A 139 -8.78 15.15 0.44
CA ALA A 139 -9.33 15.84 -0.73
C ALA A 139 -9.72 14.86 -1.85
N GLN A 140 -8.92 13.83 -2.10
CA GLN A 140 -9.21 12.84 -3.14
C GLN A 140 -10.53 12.09 -2.93
N ILE A 141 -10.93 11.87 -1.67
CA ILE A 141 -12.16 11.13 -1.36
C ILE A 141 -13.34 12.05 -1.07
N ALA A 142 -13.11 13.34 -0.83
CA ALA A 142 -14.15 14.28 -0.38
C ALA A 142 -15.34 14.35 -1.32
N ALA A 143 -15.11 14.37 -2.64
CA ALA A 143 -16.17 14.44 -3.65
C ALA A 143 -17.06 13.18 -3.73
N GLN A 144 -16.60 12.06 -3.15
CA GLN A 144 -17.29 10.76 -3.18
C GLN A 144 -17.71 10.31 -1.77
N ALA A 145 -17.46 11.15 -0.77
CA ALA A 145 -17.74 10.86 0.63
C ALA A 145 -19.25 10.67 0.88
N SER A 146 -19.60 9.77 1.81
CA SER A 146 -20.97 9.71 2.34
C SER A 146 -21.33 11.04 3.02
N VAL A 147 -22.64 11.32 3.16
CA VAL A 147 -23.10 12.55 3.84
C VAL A 147 -22.45 12.71 5.19
N ARG A 148 -22.40 11.64 5.98
CA ARG A 148 -21.76 11.64 7.29
C ARG A 148 -20.26 11.96 7.23
N LEU A 149 -19.55 11.35 6.31
CA LEU A 149 -18.11 11.59 6.15
C LEU A 149 -17.85 13.01 5.65
N ALA A 150 -18.70 13.54 4.74
CA ALA A 150 -18.63 14.91 4.26
C ALA A 150 -18.86 15.93 5.39
N GLU A 151 -19.78 15.67 6.31
CA GLU A 151 -19.97 16.50 7.52
C GLU A 151 -18.73 16.53 8.42
N ILE A 152 -18.08 15.38 8.63
CA ILE A 152 -16.84 15.27 9.41
C ILE A 152 -15.70 16.06 8.71
N ILE A 153 -15.55 15.89 7.41
CA ILE A 153 -14.55 16.62 6.62
C ILE A 153 -14.82 18.13 6.67
N GLY A 154 -16.06 18.54 6.42
CA GLY A 154 -16.48 19.95 6.41
C GLY A 154 -16.41 20.61 7.80
N GLY A 155 -16.57 19.84 8.88
CA GLY A 155 -16.39 20.32 10.25
C GLY A 155 -14.93 20.57 10.64
N ASN A 156 -13.96 20.03 9.89
CA ASN A 156 -12.54 20.21 10.17
C ASN A 156 -11.97 21.46 9.51
N GLN A 157 -12.31 22.63 10.07
CA GLN A 157 -11.92 23.94 9.54
C GLN A 157 -10.40 24.10 9.36
N LEU A 158 -9.60 23.56 10.29
CA LEU A 158 -8.13 23.65 10.20
C LEU A 158 -7.58 22.91 8.98
N ARG A 159 -8.16 21.76 8.66
CA ARG A 159 -7.79 20.99 7.48
C ARG A 159 -8.17 21.72 6.19
N ILE A 160 -9.38 22.26 6.12
CA ILE A 160 -9.89 23.03 4.99
C ILE A 160 -9.02 24.26 4.72
N LEU A 161 -8.61 25.00 5.76
CA LEU A 161 -7.73 26.16 5.63
C LEU A 161 -6.34 25.82 5.11
N ARG A 162 -5.85 24.60 5.36
CA ARG A 162 -4.56 24.12 4.83
C ARG A 162 -4.66 23.62 3.40
N HIS A 163 -5.83 23.14 2.98
CA HIS A 163 -6.02 22.51 1.68
C HIS A 163 -7.42 22.81 1.12
N GLU A 164 -7.54 23.89 0.37
CA GLU A 164 -8.83 24.39 -0.16
C GLU A 164 -9.51 23.40 -1.14
N GLU A 165 -8.75 22.51 -1.77
CA GLU A 165 -9.28 21.51 -2.69
C GLU A 165 -10.24 20.50 -2.03
N ILE A 166 -10.25 20.42 -0.70
CA ILE A 166 -11.19 19.58 0.07
C ILE A 166 -12.66 20.01 -0.16
N LEU A 167 -12.88 21.30 -0.51
CA LEU A 167 -14.21 21.85 -0.73
C LEU A 167 -14.66 21.83 -2.20
N ARG A 168 -13.84 21.37 -3.12
CA ARG A 168 -14.12 21.28 -4.56
C ARG A 168 -14.60 19.92 -4.98
#